data_df9bb086797b9e2fb963a7c49735f2ff
#
_entry.id   df9bb086797b9e2fb963a7c49735f2ff
#
_cell.length_a   1.000
_cell.length_b   1.000
_cell.length_c   1.000
_cell.angle_alpha   90.00
_cell.angle_beta   90.00
_cell.angle_gamma   90.00
#
_symmetry.space_group_name_H-M   'P 1'
#
loop_
_entity.id
_entity.type
_entity.pdbx_description
1 polymer ?
#
loop_
_entity_poly.entity_id
_entity_poly.type
_entity_poly.pdbx_seq_one_letter_code
_entity_poly.pdbx_strand_id
1 'polypeptide(L)'
;MSRRNVLVSLFLLLAFSGFPAPSWASPDELKPVAGVELQPLVSQVRRVKEALAYIGRPLSAKEAGALEAAIGKGGREAVAGIQALLAPHILFSVHINPESRVKVGRGPAAAECIQQGWRAFLVRVHNEAGVTAALKVASPNAKPLYKRSSGAADPKVSVTQAQVGDRWMDIQTFDSRPLNRTLSGLGLEYRIVEIYSRDAGKREAKIEFNVGQGTQDLGFRNEVNILFDCVPSTEVVLGIIDQDGKPTSASFVIRDTRGR
;
A
#
# COMPACT_ATOMS: atom_id res chain seq x y z
N MET A 1 -16.63 75.42 24.53
CA MET A 1 -15.70 74.39 25.10
C MET A 1 -16.15 73.06 24.67
N SER A 2 -15.46 72.50 23.66
CA SER A 2 -15.80 71.21 23.01
C SER A 2 -14.97 70.11 23.65
N ARG A 3 -15.64 69.08 24.19
CA ARG A 3 -14.97 67.84 24.68
C ARG A 3 -14.86 66.85 23.54
N ARG A 4 -13.64 66.61 23.08
CA ARG A 4 -13.32 65.55 22.13
C ARG A 4 -13.23 64.22 22.86
N ASN A 5 -14.13 63.30 22.55
CA ASN A 5 -14.04 61.89 22.95
C ASN A 5 -13.04 61.18 22.06
N VAL A 6 -11.95 60.68 22.66
CA VAL A 6 -10.99 59.79 21.99
C VAL A 6 -11.42 58.36 22.24
N LEU A 7 -11.88 57.69 21.16
CA LEU A 7 -12.13 56.26 21.15
C LEU A 7 -10.80 55.54 20.94
N VAL A 8 -10.31 54.83 21.95
CA VAL A 8 -9.16 53.93 21.84
C VAL A 8 -9.70 52.57 21.44
N SER A 9 -9.49 52.21 20.17
CA SER A 9 -9.78 50.86 19.67
C SER A 9 -8.65 49.90 20.05
N LEU A 10 -8.92 49.03 20.99
CA LEU A 10 -8.02 47.94 21.40
C LEU A 10 -8.13 46.79 20.38
N PHE A 11 -7.16 46.67 19.47
CA PHE A 11 -7.01 45.52 18.57
C PHE A 11 -6.44 44.34 19.36
N LEU A 12 -7.29 43.38 19.70
CA LEU A 12 -6.87 42.11 20.30
C LEU A 12 -6.30 41.23 19.19
N LEU A 13 -4.97 41.17 19.05
CA LEU A 13 -4.28 40.20 18.21
C LEU A 13 -4.41 38.82 18.84
N LEU A 14 -5.37 38.03 18.38
CA LEU A 14 -5.42 36.58 18.62
C LEU A 14 -4.26 35.92 17.88
N ALA A 15 -3.18 35.60 18.59
CA ALA A 15 -2.14 34.72 18.12
C ALA A 15 -2.75 33.31 17.96
N PHE A 16 -3.10 32.95 16.74
CA PHE A 16 -3.38 31.58 16.41
C PHE A 16 -2.06 30.79 16.55
N SER A 17 -1.90 30.12 17.70
CA SER A 17 -0.90 29.08 17.86
C SER A 17 -1.27 27.96 16.88
N GLY A 18 -0.62 27.97 15.71
CA GLY A 18 -0.78 26.94 14.70
C GLY A 18 -0.44 25.59 15.31
N PHE A 19 -1.43 24.72 15.47
CA PHE A 19 -1.17 23.30 15.67
C PHE A 19 -0.36 22.83 14.47
N PRO A 20 0.76 22.11 14.67
CA PRO A 20 1.49 21.54 13.56
C PRO A 20 0.53 20.61 12.81
N ALA A 21 0.30 20.89 11.53
CA ALA A 21 -0.47 20.03 10.67
C ALA A 21 0.19 18.64 10.68
N PRO A 22 -0.59 17.53 10.69
CA PRO A 22 -0.04 16.21 10.63
C PRO A 22 0.84 16.10 9.37
N SER A 23 2.11 15.77 9.56
CA SER A 23 3.06 15.63 8.47
C SER A 23 2.81 14.30 7.78
N TRP A 24 1.98 14.32 6.73
CA TRP A 24 1.84 13.19 5.82
C TRP A 24 3.15 13.00 5.07
N ALA A 25 3.60 11.74 4.96
CA ALA A 25 4.77 11.46 4.15
C ALA A 25 4.46 11.85 2.69
N SER A 26 5.16 12.87 2.20
CA SER A 26 5.14 13.19 0.78
C SER A 26 5.79 12.06 -0.01
N PRO A 27 5.39 11.85 -1.28
CA PRO A 27 6.08 10.88 -2.13
C PRO A 27 7.56 11.21 -2.21
N ASP A 28 8.40 10.23 -1.86
CA ASP A 28 9.84 10.36 -2.04
C ASP A 28 10.20 10.18 -3.52
N GLU A 29 11.16 10.95 -4.00
CA GLU A 29 11.76 10.70 -5.30
C GLU A 29 12.52 9.36 -5.26
N LEU A 30 12.10 8.43 -6.12
CA LEU A 30 12.70 7.11 -6.20
C LEU A 30 13.99 7.18 -7.02
N LYS A 31 15.12 7.43 -6.37
CA LYS A 31 16.43 7.37 -7.03
C LYS A 31 16.65 5.98 -7.63
N PRO A 32 17.10 5.88 -8.89
CA PRO A 32 17.41 4.58 -9.49
C PRO A 32 18.47 3.84 -8.70
N VAL A 33 18.28 2.54 -8.52
CA VAL A 33 19.26 1.66 -7.92
C VAL A 33 20.28 1.30 -9.01
N ALA A 34 21.54 1.55 -8.73
CA ALA A 34 22.66 1.23 -9.63
C ALA A 34 23.20 -0.18 -9.38
N GLY A 35 24.00 -0.72 -10.30
CA GLY A 35 24.65 -2.01 -10.14
C GLY A 35 23.70 -3.22 -10.21
N VAL A 36 22.49 -3.04 -10.71
CA VAL A 36 21.48 -4.11 -10.82
C VAL A 36 21.77 -4.98 -12.04
N GLU A 37 21.81 -6.28 -11.86
CA GLU A 37 21.94 -7.25 -12.94
C GLU A 37 20.64 -7.37 -13.74
N LEU A 38 20.73 -7.19 -15.07
CA LEU A 38 19.55 -7.11 -15.92
C LEU A 38 18.75 -8.41 -15.97
N GLN A 39 19.40 -9.55 -16.17
CA GLN A 39 18.70 -10.81 -16.38
C GLN A 39 17.85 -11.25 -15.19
N PRO A 40 18.36 -11.23 -13.95
CA PRO A 40 17.55 -11.52 -12.77
C PRO A 40 16.39 -10.52 -12.57
N LEU A 41 16.67 -9.21 -12.81
CA LEU A 41 15.63 -8.18 -12.72
C LEU A 41 14.51 -8.43 -13.72
N VAL A 42 14.83 -8.71 -14.98
CA VAL A 42 13.82 -9.01 -16.02
C VAL A 42 12.96 -10.21 -15.64
N SER A 43 13.60 -11.29 -15.17
CA SER A 43 12.88 -12.49 -14.74
C SER A 43 11.93 -12.19 -13.57
N GLN A 44 12.37 -11.36 -12.60
CA GLN A 44 11.57 -10.97 -11.46
C GLN A 44 10.40 -10.04 -11.87
N VAL A 45 10.64 -9.04 -12.72
CA VAL A 45 9.63 -8.10 -13.18
C VAL A 45 8.55 -8.78 -14.04
N ARG A 46 8.91 -9.78 -14.85
CA ARG A 46 7.93 -10.58 -15.59
C ARG A 46 6.99 -11.35 -14.66
N ARG A 47 7.53 -11.94 -13.57
CA ARG A 47 6.69 -12.58 -12.53
C ARG A 47 5.79 -11.57 -11.81
N VAL A 48 6.29 -10.35 -11.54
CA VAL A 48 5.46 -9.28 -10.96
C VAL A 48 4.32 -8.89 -11.90
N LYS A 49 4.61 -8.71 -13.19
CA LYS A 49 3.59 -8.42 -14.22
C LYS A 49 2.51 -9.50 -14.26
N GLU A 50 2.92 -10.76 -14.23
CA GLU A 50 2.00 -11.90 -14.19
C GLU A 50 1.17 -11.92 -12.88
N ALA A 51 1.80 -11.69 -11.74
CA ALA A 51 1.12 -11.61 -10.44
C ALA A 51 0.08 -10.47 -10.41
N LEU A 52 0.43 -9.28 -10.89
CA LEU A 52 -0.49 -8.15 -11.01
C LEU A 52 -1.71 -8.51 -11.88
N ALA A 53 -1.48 -9.16 -13.01
CA ALA A 53 -2.57 -9.64 -13.86
C ALA A 53 -3.43 -10.71 -13.16
N TYR A 54 -2.80 -11.60 -12.39
CA TYR A 54 -3.50 -12.64 -11.63
C TYR A 54 -4.44 -12.06 -10.57
N ILE A 55 -4.04 -11.00 -9.88
CA ILE A 55 -4.85 -10.34 -8.86
C ILE A 55 -5.80 -9.26 -9.40
N GLY A 56 -5.95 -9.17 -10.73
CA GLY A 56 -6.89 -8.25 -11.37
C GLY A 56 -6.41 -6.80 -11.50
N ARG A 57 -5.10 -6.56 -11.41
CA ARG A 57 -4.44 -5.24 -11.55
C ARG A 57 -3.35 -5.27 -12.64
N PRO A 58 -3.65 -5.74 -13.86
CA PRO A 58 -2.65 -5.81 -14.92
C PRO A 58 -2.10 -4.40 -15.25
N LEU A 59 -0.86 -4.36 -15.68
CA LEU A 59 -0.35 -3.18 -16.40
C LEU A 59 -1.21 -2.98 -17.65
N SER A 60 -1.45 -1.73 -18.03
CA SER A 60 -2.13 -1.45 -19.29
C SER A 60 -1.33 -2.01 -20.48
N ALA A 61 -2.00 -2.24 -21.62
CA ALA A 61 -1.32 -2.73 -22.82
C ALA A 61 -0.16 -1.82 -23.25
N LYS A 62 -0.31 -0.50 -23.08
CA LYS A 62 0.72 0.50 -23.34
C LYS A 62 1.93 0.33 -22.42
N GLU A 63 1.70 0.21 -21.12
CA GLU A 63 2.76 0.02 -20.11
C GLU A 63 3.47 -1.32 -20.28
N ALA A 64 2.73 -2.39 -20.53
CA ALA A 64 3.29 -3.72 -20.78
C ALA A 64 4.18 -3.71 -22.05
N GLY A 65 3.73 -3.05 -23.13
CA GLY A 65 4.52 -2.90 -24.35
C GLY A 65 5.77 -2.06 -24.13
N ALA A 66 5.65 -0.94 -23.39
CA ALA A 66 6.79 -0.10 -23.04
C ALA A 66 7.82 -0.84 -22.16
N LEU A 67 7.36 -1.70 -21.26
CA LEU A 67 8.23 -2.51 -20.42
C LEU A 67 9.05 -3.51 -21.24
N GLU A 68 8.43 -4.22 -22.17
CA GLU A 68 9.15 -5.16 -23.06
C GLU A 68 10.11 -4.41 -24.01
N ALA A 69 9.73 -3.22 -24.49
CA ALA A 69 10.61 -2.36 -25.30
C ALA A 69 11.83 -1.87 -24.47
N ALA A 70 11.64 -1.50 -23.21
CA ALA A 70 12.73 -1.13 -22.32
C ALA A 70 13.68 -2.32 -22.06
N ILE A 71 13.14 -3.50 -21.83
CA ILE A 71 13.92 -4.75 -21.66
C ILE A 71 14.76 -5.02 -22.92
N GLY A 72 14.20 -4.81 -24.11
CA GLY A 72 14.89 -5.03 -25.39
C GLY A 72 16.10 -4.15 -25.64
N LYS A 73 16.24 -3.02 -24.96
CA LYS A 73 17.41 -2.14 -25.09
C LYS A 73 18.69 -2.74 -24.52
N GLY A 74 18.56 -3.62 -23.54
CA GLY A 74 19.68 -4.28 -22.89
C GLY A 74 20.47 -3.40 -21.93
N GLY A 75 21.38 -4.02 -21.18
CA GLY A 75 22.35 -3.34 -20.33
C GLY A 75 21.76 -2.39 -19.28
N ARG A 76 22.49 -1.33 -18.99
CA ARG A 76 22.08 -0.31 -17.98
C ARG A 76 20.85 0.49 -18.38
N GLU A 77 20.65 0.69 -19.68
CA GLU A 77 19.51 1.44 -20.20
C GLU A 77 18.19 0.68 -19.93
N ALA A 78 18.19 -0.63 -20.12
CA ALA A 78 17.04 -1.48 -19.77
C ALA A 78 16.74 -1.41 -18.27
N VAL A 79 17.75 -1.51 -17.41
CA VAL A 79 17.57 -1.42 -15.94
C VAL A 79 16.95 -0.07 -15.54
N ALA A 80 17.45 1.03 -16.11
CA ALA A 80 16.90 2.36 -15.84
C ALA A 80 15.46 2.49 -16.36
N GLY A 81 15.20 2.02 -17.57
CA GLY A 81 13.86 2.04 -18.18
C GLY A 81 12.83 1.24 -17.41
N ILE A 82 13.18 0.04 -16.93
CA ILE A 82 12.31 -0.78 -16.08
C ILE A 82 11.96 -0.03 -14.80
N GLN A 83 12.96 0.54 -14.12
CA GLN A 83 12.72 1.28 -12.87
C GLN A 83 11.82 2.50 -13.09
N ALA A 84 12.05 3.26 -14.15
CA ALA A 84 11.26 4.44 -14.50
C ALA A 84 9.79 4.07 -14.83
N LEU A 85 9.57 2.98 -15.56
CA LEU A 85 8.23 2.52 -15.94
C LEU A 85 7.43 1.99 -14.73
N LEU A 86 8.08 1.37 -13.76
CA LEU A 86 7.41 0.85 -12.58
C LEU A 86 7.24 1.91 -11.48
N ALA A 87 8.04 2.98 -11.48
CA ALA A 87 8.01 4.01 -10.43
C ALA A 87 6.61 4.56 -10.14
N PRO A 88 5.75 4.89 -11.12
CA PRO A 88 4.39 5.41 -10.85
C PRO A 88 3.48 4.44 -10.08
N HIS A 89 3.77 3.16 -10.09
CA HIS A 89 2.98 2.13 -9.40
C HIS A 89 3.47 1.81 -7.98
N ILE A 90 4.60 2.36 -7.57
CA ILE A 90 5.23 2.08 -6.29
C ILE A 90 4.60 2.95 -5.20
N LEU A 91 3.94 2.33 -4.23
CA LEU A 91 3.44 3.02 -3.04
C LEU A 91 4.45 2.99 -1.88
N PHE A 92 5.24 1.92 -1.78
CA PHE A 92 6.23 1.76 -0.72
C PHE A 92 7.62 1.54 -1.31
N SER A 93 8.60 2.26 -0.77
CA SER A 93 10.02 2.04 -1.02
C SER A 93 10.65 1.46 0.24
N VAL A 94 11.14 0.23 0.15
CA VAL A 94 11.81 -0.46 1.25
C VAL A 94 13.29 -0.51 0.92
N HIS A 95 14.12 0.01 1.80
CA HIS A 95 15.58 -0.06 1.71
C HIS A 95 16.08 -0.91 2.87
N ILE A 96 16.80 -1.98 2.54
CA ILE A 96 17.47 -2.87 3.47
C ILE A 96 18.97 -2.60 3.36
N ASN A 97 19.54 -1.96 4.38
CA ASN A 97 20.97 -1.60 4.38
C ASN A 97 21.87 -2.84 4.60
N PRO A 98 23.21 -2.73 4.47
CA PRO A 98 24.12 -3.85 4.64
C PRO A 98 24.03 -4.57 6.01
N GLU A 99 23.51 -3.88 7.04
CA GLU A 99 23.29 -4.44 8.38
C GLU A 99 21.90 -5.06 8.55
N SER A 100 21.16 -5.26 7.42
CA SER A 100 19.80 -5.80 7.38
C SER A 100 18.75 -4.94 8.08
N ARG A 101 19.03 -3.65 8.31
CA ARG A 101 18.05 -2.71 8.85
C ARG A 101 17.12 -2.21 7.74
N VAL A 102 15.85 -2.03 8.07
CA VAL A 102 14.83 -1.64 7.12
C VAL A 102 14.48 -0.16 7.28
N LYS A 103 14.50 0.59 6.17
CA LYS A 103 13.94 1.93 6.06
C LYS A 103 12.80 1.90 5.05
N VAL A 104 11.68 2.51 5.44
CA VAL A 104 10.50 2.61 4.56
C VAL A 104 10.25 4.06 4.20
N GLY A 105 9.99 4.31 2.92
CA GLY A 105 9.55 5.58 2.40
C GLY A 105 8.27 5.42 1.57
N ARG A 106 7.58 6.53 1.31
CA ARG A 106 6.42 6.57 0.43
C ARG A 106 6.86 6.80 -1.01
N GLY A 107 6.43 5.91 -1.92
CA GLY A 107 6.61 6.09 -3.35
C GLY A 107 5.54 6.99 -3.98
N PRO A 108 5.66 7.28 -5.32
CA PRO A 108 4.80 8.23 -6.01
C PRO A 108 3.39 7.74 -6.32
N ALA A 109 3.09 6.44 -6.18
CA ALA A 109 1.77 5.91 -6.47
C ALA A 109 0.68 6.59 -5.64
N ALA A 110 -0.49 6.81 -6.23
CA ALA A 110 -1.66 7.28 -5.51
C ALA A 110 -2.07 6.27 -4.45
N ALA A 111 -2.23 6.72 -3.20
CA ALA A 111 -2.68 5.90 -2.09
C ALA A 111 -4.23 5.80 -2.11
N GLU A 112 -4.77 5.21 -3.19
CA GLU A 112 -6.21 5.07 -3.40
C GLU A 112 -6.66 3.64 -3.10
N CYS A 113 -7.59 3.50 -2.15
CA CYS A 113 -8.29 2.26 -1.84
C CYS A 113 -9.74 2.30 -2.34
N ILE A 114 -10.43 1.19 -2.24
CA ILE A 114 -11.88 1.08 -2.49
C ILE A 114 -12.52 0.52 -1.24
N GLN A 115 -13.61 1.15 -0.80
CA GLN A 115 -14.41 0.63 0.31
C GLN A 115 -14.88 -0.79 -0.01
N GLN A 116 -14.73 -1.71 0.94
CA GLN A 116 -15.07 -3.13 0.84
C GLN A 116 -14.36 -3.86 -0.32
N GLY A 117 -13.17 -3.39 -0.67
CA GLY A 117 -12.39 -3.98 -1.76
C GLY A 117 -10.89 -4.04 -1.47
N TRP A 118 -10.21 -4.94 -2.17
CA TRP A 118 -8.77 -5.08 -2.16
C TRP A 118 -8.13 -4.21 -3.24
N ARG A 119 -7.03 -3.55 -2.89
CA ARG A 119 -6.15 -2.85 -3.83
C ARG A 119 -4.73 -3.37 -3.70
N ALA A 120 -4.08 -3.57 -4.83
CA ALA A 120 -2.69 -3.98 -4.89
C ALA A 120 -1.78 -2.79 -5.18
N PHE A 121 -0.67 -2.73 -4.49
CA PHE A 121 0.37 -1.72 -4.62
C PHE A 121 1.73 -2.38 -4.80
N LEU A 122 2.58 -1.80 -5.65
CA LEU A 122 3.97 -2.23 -5.74
C LEU A 122 4.78 -1.72 -4.56
N VAL A 123 5.68 -2.59 -4.12
CA VAL A 123 6.75 -2.29 -3.17
C VAL A 123 8.07 -2.45 -3.90
N ARG A 124 8.87 -1.40 -3.97
CA ARG A 124 10.26 -1.48 -4.43
C ARG A 124 11.15 -1.85 -3.27
N VAL A 125 11.94 -2.90 -3.40
CA VAL A 125 12.89 -3.35 -2.39
C VAL A 125 14.31 -3.14 -2.92
N HIS A 126 15.04 -2.22 -2.31
CA HIS A 126 16.48 -2.07 -2.49
C HIS A 126 17.18 -2.85 -1.35
N ASN A 127 17.84 -3.93 -1.69
CA ASN A 127 18.36 -4.92 -0.73
C ASN A 127 19.87 -5.01 -0.83
N GLU A 128 20.58 -4.19 -0.08
CA GLU A 128 22.05 -4.15 -0.07
C GLU A 128 22.67 -5.32 0.72
N ALA A 129 21.90 -5.88 1.65
CA ALA A 129 22.36 -7.00 2.49
C ALA A 129 22.21 -8.37 1.84
N GLY A 130 21.57 -8.47 0.65
CA GLY A 130 21.27 -9.77 0.04
C GLY A 130 20.30 -10.63 0.87
N VAL A 131 19.44 -10.03 1.68
CA VAL A 131 18.47 -10.74 2.53
C VAL A 131 17.56 -11.60 1.67
N THR A 132 17.35 -12.86 2.08
CA THR A 132 16.45 -13.83 1.45
C THR A 132 15.25 -14.20 2.33
N ALA A 133 15.04 -13.51 3.46
CA ALA A 133 13.90 -13.72 4.34
C ALA A 133 12.60 -13.20 3.71
N ALA A 134 11.46 -13.57 4.28
CA ALA A 134 10.18 -13.01 3.89
C ALA A 134 10.09 -11.52 4.26
N LEU A 135 9.67 -10.68 3.32
CA LEU A 135 9.31 -9.29 3.61
C LEU A 135 7.92 -9.29 4.24
N LYS A 136 7.86 -9.02 5.54
CA LYS A 136 6.61 -8.94 6.29
C LYS A 136 6.09 -7.51 6.28
N VAL A 137 4.79 -7.36 6.10
CA VAL A 137 4.06 -6.09 6.25
C VAL A 137 3.14 -6.17 7.45
N ALA A 138 3.01 -5.08 8.19
CA ALA A 138 2.09 -4.96 9.31
C ALA A 138 1.54 -3.54 9.41
N SER A 139 0.41 -3.40 10.12
CA SER A 139 -0.17 -2.11 10.47
C SER A 139 -0.93 -2.23 11.80
N PRO A 140 -0.83 -1.26 12.72
CA PRO A 140 -1.72 -1.20 13.86
C PRO A 140 -3.18 -1.03 13.44
N ASN A 141 -3.43 -0.44 12.25
CA ASN A 141 -4.76 -0.21 11.69
C ASN A 141 -5.38 -1.49 11.08
N ALA A 142 -4.60 -2.56 10.91
CA ALA A 142 -5.02 -3.87 10.40
C ALA A 142 -5.14 -4.95 11.49
N LYS A 143 -4.93 -4.59 12.76
CA LYS A 143 -5.07 -5.56 13.86
C LYS A 143 -6.52 -6.02 14.00
N PRO A 144 -6.76 -7.31 14.29
CA PRO A 144 -8.12 -7.83 14.44
C PRO A 144 -8.86 -7.18 15.61
N LEU A 145 -10.17 -6.95 15.43
CA LEU A 145 -11.05 -6.42 16.47
C LEU A 145 -11.33 -7.44 17.58
N TYR A 146 -11.28 -8.73 17.25
CA TYR A 146 -11.62 -9.81 18.14
C TYR A 146 -10.43 -10.72 18.39
N LYS A 147 -10.24 -11.12 19.64
CA LYS A 147 -9.36 -12.25 19.97
C LYS A 147 -10.12 -13.55 19.74
N ARG A 148 -9.60 -14.42 18.90
CA ARG A 148 -10.01 -15.82 18.86
C ARG A 148 -9.08 -16.61 19.78
N SER A 149 -9.66 -17.28 20.77
CA SER A 149 -8.98 -18.33 21.53
C SER A 149 -9.49 -19.66 21.00
N SER A 150 -8.61 -20.63 20.83
CA SER A 150 -8.94 -21.96 20.29
C SER A 150 -9.97 -22.76 21.12
N GLY A 151 -10.39 -22.28 22.28
CA GLY A 151 -11.39 -22.89 23.13
C GLY A 151 -12.60 -22.03 23.50
N ALA A 152 -12.71 -20.82 22.90
CA ALA A 152 -13.83 -19.91 23.18
C ALA A 152 -14.90 -20.01 22.10
N ALA A 153 -16.14 -20.30 22.51
CA ALA A 153 -17.30 -20.32 21.61
C ALA A 153 -17.55 -18.94 21.00
N ASP A 154 -17.35 -17.88 21.77
CA ASP A 154 -17.56 -16.49 21.32
C ASP A 154 -16.25 -15.71 21.25
N PRO A 155 -16.02 -14.94 20.17
CA PRO A 155 -14.86 -14.07 20.07
C PRO A 155 -14.97 -12.92 21.08
N LYS A 156 -13.92 -12.73 21.88
CA LYS A 156 -13.86 -11.59 22.83
C LYS A 156 -13.34 -10.35 22.09
N VAL A 157 -14.02 -9.22 22.28
CA VAL A 157 -13.53 -7.92 21.83
C VAL A 157 -12.21 -7.60 22.54
N SER A 158 -11.16 -7.38 21.76
CA SER A 158 -9.80 -7.12 22.29
C SER A 158 -9.40 -5.64 22.24
N VAL A 159 -10.36 -4.76 21.91
CA VAL A 159 -10.12 -3.32 21.68
C VAL A 159 -11.16 -2.49 22.38
N THR A 160 -10.79 -1.25 22.73
CA THR A 160 -11.73 -0.25 23.20
C THR A 160 -12.54 0.30 22.04
N GLN A 161 -13.70 0.93 22.33
CA GLN A 161 -14.52 1.56 21.31
C GLN A 161 -13.74 2.63 20.50
N ALA A 162 -12.85 3.37 21.14
CA ALA A 162 -12.01 4.35 20.46
C ALA A 162 -11.06 3.70 19.43
N GLN A 163 -10.55 2.52 19.74
CA GLN A 163 -9.65 1.78 18.83
C GLN A 163 -10.38 1.13 17.65
N VAL A 164 -11.71 0.97 17.71
CA VAL A 164 -12.48 0.37 16.60
C VAL A 164 -12.37 1.21 15.34
N GLY A 165 -12.48 2.54 15.47
CA GLY A 165 -12.36 3.48 14.36
C GLY A 165 -10.98 3.46 13.69
N ASP A 166 -9.93 3.16 14.44
CA ASP A 166 -8.56 3.11 13.93
C ASP A 166 -8.26 1.84 13.14
N ARG A 167 -9.11 0.80 13.26
CA ARG A 167 -8.89 -0.52 12.63
C ARG A 167 -9.77 -0.71 11.42
N TRP A 168 -9.52 0.11 10.43
CA TRP A 168 -10.35 0.23 9.24
C TRP A 168 -9.90 -0.63 8.05
N MET A 169 -8.73 -1.27 8.12
CA MET A 169 -8.11 -1.97 6.99
C MET A 169 -7.67 -3.39 7.34
N ASP A 170 -7.39 -4.18 6.29
CA ASP A 170 -6.53 -5.36 6.34
C ASP A 170 -5.37 -5.16 5.37
N ILE A 171 -4.23 -5.81 5.64
CA ILE A 171 -3.02 -5.71 4.83
C ILE A 171 -2.31 -7.05 4.78
N GLN A 172 -1.82 -7.41 3.59
CA GLN A 172 -1.02 -8.61 3.40
C GLN A 172 -0.01 -8.44 2.27
N THR A 173 1.07 -9.20 2.32
CA THR A 173 1.99 -9.36 1.19
C THR A 173 1.45 -10.46 0.29
N PHE A 174 1.43 -10.20 -1.03
CA PHE A 174 1.18 -11.26 -2.00
C PHE A 174 2.41 -12.18 -2.07
N ASP A 175 2.28 -13.38 -1.53
CA ASP A 175 3.37 -14.35 -1.35
C ASP A 175 3.11 -15.68 -2.08
N SER A 176 2.20 -15.68 -3.06
CA SER A 176 1.83 -16.83 -3.88
C SER A 176 2.51 -16.78 -5.26
N ARG A 177 2.58 -17.93 -5.94
CA ARG A 177 3.07 -17.99 -7.33
C ARG A 177 2.28 -17.00 -8.21
N PRO A 178 2.96 -16.32 -9.16
CA PRO A 178 4.32 -16.55 -9.65
C PRO A 178 5.45 -15.91 -8.81
N LEU A 179 5.13 -15.19 -7.73
CA LEU A 179 6.14 -14.65 -6.82
C LEU A 179 6.56 -15.68 -5.76
N ASN A 180 7.80 -15.56 -5.29
CA ASN A 180 8.29 -16.34 -4.16
C ASN A 180 7.76 -15.74 -2.84
N ARG A 181 7.69 -16.57 -1.80
CA ARG A 181 7.32 -16.11 -0.45
C ARG A 181 8.39 -15.25 0.20
N THR A 182 9.63 -15.46 -0.18
CA THR A 182 10.79 -14.74 0.37
C THR A 182 11.39 -13.81 -0.66
N LEU A 183 12.22 -12.87 -0.20
CA LEU A 183 13.08 -12.10 -1.06
C LEU A 183 14.08 -13.02 -1.76
N SER A 184 14.57 -12.60 -2.92
CA SER A 184 15.48 -13.40 -3.75
C SER A 184 16.95 -13.11 -3.44
N GLY A 185 17.25 -12.12 -2.60
CA GLY A 185 18.60 -11.62 -2.36
C GLY A 185 19.13 -10.70 -3.47
N LEU A 186 18.29 -10.36 -4.46
CA LEU A 186 18.64 -9.41 -5.50
C LEU A 186 18.77 -8.00 -4.94
N GLY A 187 19.73 -7.21 -5.43
CA GLY A 187 19.92 -5.81 -5.02
C GLY A 187 18.71 -4.93 -5.29
N LEU A 188 17.91 -5.30 -6.27
CA LEU A 188 16.62 -4.68 -6.56
C LEU A 188 15.58 -5.73 -6.91
N GLU A 189 14.45 -5.73 -6.21
CA GLU A 189 13.29 -6.54 -6.55
C GLU A 189 11.98 -5.81 -6.22
N TYR A 190 10.88 -6.29 -6.76
CA TYR A 190 9.55 -5.72 -6.55
C TYR A 190 8.65 -6.76 -5.87
N ARG A 191 7.88 -6.28 -4.89
CA ARG A 191 6.88 -7.09 -4.18
C ARG A 191 5.51 -6.44 -4.36
N ILE A 192 4.46 -7.15 -3.99
CA ILE A 192 3.10 -6.65 -4.02
C ILE A 192 2.53 -6.72 -2.61
N VAL A 193 1.91 -5.61 -2.19
CA VAL A 193 1.10 -5.54 -0.98
C VAL A 193 -0.34 -5.32 -1.39
N GLU A 194 -1.24 -6.07 -0.80
CA GLU A 194 -2.68 -5.92 -0.96
C GLU A 194 -3.26 -5.28 0.30
N ILE A 195 -4.09 -4.26 0.11
CA ILE A 195 -4.77 -3.53 1.18
C ILE A 195 -6.27 -3.60 0.94
N TYR A 196 -7.01 -4.02 1.96
CA TYR A 196 -8.46 -3.98 2.00
C TYR A 196 -8.91 -2.82 2.86
N SER A 197 -9.90 -2.05 2.41
CA SER A 197 -10.52 -1.00 3.21
C SER A 197 -11.95 -1.38 3.58
N ARG A 198 -12.30 -1.25 4.86
CA ARG A 198 -13.69 -1.36 5.32
C ARG A 198 -14.46 -0.07 5.16
N ASP A 199 -13.75 1.07 5.20
CA ASP A 199 -14.32 2.40 5.26
C ASP A 199 -14.13 3.16 3.96
N ALA A 200 -14.99 4.15 3.72
CA ALA A 200 -14.81 5.18 2.71
C ALA A 200 -14.19 6.46 3.30
N GLY A 201 -13.72 7.36 2.41
CA GLY A 201 -13.17 8.67 2.76
C GLY A 201 -11.68 8.62 3.09
N LYS A 202 -11.19 9.72 3.65
CA LYS A 202 -9.77 9.83 4.02
C LYS A 202 -9.48 9.00 5.27
N ARG A 203 -8.48 8.13 5.18
CA ARG A 203 -8.07 7.25 6.28
C ARG A 203 -6.56 7.26 6.41
N GLU A 204 -6.06 7.44 7.61
CA GLU A 204 -4.64 7.32 7.89
C GLU A 204 -4.30 5.90 8.31
N ALA A 205 -3.14 5.41 7.84
CA ALA A 205 -2.56 4.19 8.36
C ALA A 205 -1.04 4.33 8.51
N LYS A 206 -0.52 3.70 9.55
CA LYS A 206 0.89 3.45 9.75
C LYS A 206 1.22 2.08 9.17
N ILE A 207 2.12 2.02 8.20
CA ILE A 207 2.53 0.78 7.54
C ILE A 207 3.98 0.48 7.91
N GLU A 208 4.21 -0.73 8.37
CA GLU A 208 5.51 -1.22 8.82
C GLU A 208 5.97 -2.39 7.94
N PHE A 209 7.27 -2.41 7.61
CA PHE A 209 7.91 -3.54 6.94
C PHE A 209 9.07 -4.06 7.77
N ASN A 210 9.27 -5.39 7.77
CA ASN A 210 10.43 -6.01 8.38
C ASN A 210 10.83 -7.31 7.66
N VAL A 211 12.06 -7.72 7.87
CA VAL A 211 12.65 -8.97 7.33
C VAL A 211 13.03 -9.96 8.43
N GLY A 212 12.44 -9.80 9.61
CA GLY A 212 12.68 -10.67 10.76
C GLY A 212 13.95 -10.32 11.53
N GLN A 213 14.64 -9.24 11.18
CA GLN A 213 15.82 -8.73 11.87
C GLN A 213 15.49 -7.38 12.54
N GLY A 214 15.80 -7.22 13.71
CA GLY A 214 16.14 -6.37 14.67
C GLY A 214 15.74 -5.02 14.94
N THR A 215 16.68 -4.29 15.42
CA THR A 215 16.51 -3.03 16.11
C THR A 215 16.41 -1.87 15.13
N GLN A 216 15.43 -1.00 15.39
CA GLN A 216 15.38 0.32 14.76
C GLN A 216 16.52 1.18 15.29
N ASP A 217 17.09 1.97 14.41
CA ASP A 217 18.07 3.00 14.75
C ASP A 217 17.54 4.38 14.35
N LEU A 218 18.05 5.42 14.99
CA LEU A 218 17.76 6.81 14.63
C LEU A 218 18.14 7.04 13.15
N GLY A 219 17.13 7.21 12.27
CA GLY A 219 17.34 7.38 10.84
C GLY A 219 16.93 6.20 9.96
N PHE A 220 16.76 5.00 10.51
CA PHE A 220 16.19 3.84 9.84
C PHE A 220 14.84 3.52 10.45
N ARG A 221 13.78 4.16 9.93
CA ARG A 221 12.40 3.86 10.35
C ARG A 221 11.82 2.84 9.39
N ASN A 222 11.41 1.70 9.92
CA ASN A 222 10.75 0.64 9.18
C ASN A 222 9.25 0.88 8.99
N GLU A 223 8.77 2.09 9.31
CA GLU A 223 7.38 2.49 9.25
C GLU A 223 7.19 3.81 8.48
N VAL A 224 6.02 3.94 7.86
CA VAL A 224 5.59 5.16 7.17
C VAL A 224 4.11 5.41 7.41
N ASN A 225 3.74 6.67 7.65
CA ASN A 225 2.33 7.10 7.73
C ASN A 225 1.85 7.49 6.34
N ILE A 226 0.72 6.93 5.93
CA ILE A 226 0.09 7.23 4.64
C ILE A 226 -1.36 7.64 4.86
N LEU A 227 -1.77 8.73 4.23
CA LEU A 227 -3.15 9.12 4.09
C LEU A 227 -3.72 8.47 2.82
N PHE A 228 -4.60 7.51 3.00
CA PHE A 228 -5.33 6.86 1.93
C PHE A 228 -6.59 7.63 1.57
N ASP A 229 -6.95 7.60 0.30
CA ASP A 229 -8.24 8.02 -0.22
C ASP A 229 -9.06 6.77 -0.54
N CYS A 230 -10.05 6.46 0.30
CA CYS A 230 -10.87 5.27 0.14
C CYS A 230 -12.15 5.65 -0.61
N VAL A 231 -12.19 5.36 -1.90
CA VAL A 231 -13.35 5.62 -2.77
C VAL A 231 -14.53 4.78 -2.28
N PRO A 232 -15.75 5.35 -2.17
CA PRO A 232 -16.93 4.60 -1.79
C PRO A 232 -17.18 3.38 -2.70
N SER A 233 -17.73 2.31 -2.13
CA SER A 233 -18.18 1.14 -2.90
C SER A 233 -19.41 1.51 -3.75
N THR A 234 -19.57 0.79 -4.86
CA THR A 234 -20.77 0.91 -5.70
C THR A 234 -21.79 -0.13 -5.26
N GLU A 235 -23.00 0.30 -4.98
CA GLU A 235 -24.13 -0.61 -4.73
C GLU A 235 -24.57 -1.28 -6.03
N VAL A 236 -24.70 -2.60 -5.99
CA VAL A 236 -25.21 -3.41 -7.11
C VAL A 236 -26.44 -4.16 -6.63
N VAL A 237 -27.59 -3.89 -7.26
CA VAL A 237 -28.85 -4.58 -6.99
C VAL A 237 -29.02 -5.71 -8.00
N LEU A 238 -29.13 -6.95 -7.51
CA LEU A 238 -29.38 -8.13 -8.34
C LEU A 238 -30.89 -8.50 -8.24
N GLY A 239 -31.59 -8.39 -9.36
CA GLY A 239 -32.95 -8.89 -9.48
C GLY A 239 -32.96 -10.32 -10.00
N ILE A 240 -33.63 -11.24 -9.29
CA ILE A 240 -33.77 -12.62 -9.68
C ILE A 240 -35.22 -12.87 -10.07
N ILE A 241 -35.44 -13.30 -11.30
CA ILE A 241 -36.76 -13.61 -11.84
C ILE A 241 -36.75 -15.06 -12.38
N ASP A 242 -37.88 -15.76 -12.25
CA ASP A 242 -38.08 -17.07 -12.85
C ASP A 242 -38.43 -17.00 -14.34
N GLN A 243 -38.70 -18.15 -14.94
CA GLN A 243 -39.09 -18.28 -16.34
C GLN A 243 -40.42 -17.65 -16.66
N ASP A 244 -41.28 -17.43 -15.66
CA ASP A 244 -42.59 -16.79 -15.77
C ASP A 244 -42.51 -15.28 -15.52
N GLY A 245 -41.32 -14.73 -15.34
CA GLY A 245 -41.06 -13.32 -15.07
C GLY A 245 -41.38 -12.88 -13.64
N LYS A 246 -41.54 -13.81 -12.69
CA LYS A 246 -41.86 -13.52 -11.30
C LYS A 246 -40.60 -13.49 -10.45
N PRO A 247 -40.53 -12.65 -9.40
CA PRO A 247 -39.48 -12.65 -8.45
C PRO A 247 -39.30 -14.05 -7.82
N THR A 248 -38.07 -14.54 -7.75
CA THR A 248 -37.74 -15.85 -7.18
C THR A 248 -36.46 -15.80 -6.38
N SER A 249 -36.13 -16.89 -5.70
CA SER A 249 -34.89 -17.03 -4.95
C SER A 249 -33.94 -17.95 -5.70
N ALA A 250 -32.67 -17.56 -5.76
CA ALA A 250 -31.58 -18.38 -6.30
C ALA A 250 -30.33 -18.25 -5.43
N SER A 251 -29.48 -19.27 -5.48
CA SER A 251 -28.13 -19.21 -4.93
C SER A 251 -27.18 -18.94 -6.09
N PHE A 252 -26.29 -17.96 -5.92
CA PHE A 252 -25.27 -17.66 -6.91
C PHE A 252 -23.93 -17.34 -6.24
N VAL A 253 -22.85 -17.51 -6.99
CA VAL A 253 -21.50 -17.18 -6.58
C VAL A 253 -20.96 -16.16 -7.56
N ILE A 254 -20.58 -14.98 -7.06
CA ILE A 254 -19.91 -13.95 -7.85
C ILE A 254 -18.44 -14.30 -7.91
N ARG A 255 -17.92 -14.42 -9.10
CA ARG A 255 -16.51 -14.70 -9.34
C ARG A 255 -15.94 -13.69 -10.34
N ASP A 256 -14.65 -13.41 -10.21
CA ASP A 256 -13.92 -12.67 -11.24
C ASP A 256 -13.73 -13.51 -12.51
N THR A 257 -13.15 -12.91 -13.55
CA THR A 257 -12.87 -13.58 -14.84
C THR A 257 -11.92 -14.77 -14.74
N ARG A 258 -11.27 -14.97 -13.58
CA ARG A 258 -10.38 -16.09 -13.27
C ARG A 258 -11.00 -17.12 -12.33
N GLY A 259 -12.27 -16.95 -12.00
CA GLY A 259 -13.01 -17.89 -11.16
C GLY A 259 -12.76 -17.76 -9.65
N ARG A 260 -12.16 -16.64 -9.23
CA ARG A 260 -11.89 -16.33 -7.80
C ARG A 260 -13.06 -15.61 -7.17
#